data_478872b7873f3601a90d1e61b6d1a3d3
#
_entry.id   478872b7873f3601a90d1e61b6d1a3d3
#
_cell.length_a   1.000
_cell.length_b   1.000
_cell.length_c   1.000
_cell.angle_alpha   90.00
_cell.angle_beta   90.00
_cell.angle_gamma   90.00
#
_symmetry.space_group_name_H-M   'P 1'
#
loop_
_entity.id
_entity.type
_entity.pdbx_description
1 polymer ?
#
loop_
_entity_poly.entity_id
_entity_poly.type
_entity_poly.pdbx_seq_one_letter_code
_entity_poly.pdbx_strand_id
1 'polypeptide(L)'
;MAKLTRETKDGIYSLMLTPFFEDRSIDYNTYEKYADWQVEQGVDHLFAVCGSSEMKELTLEERLKLAALTVKHKGETTVVATANIEPTKEGNLEEIKKMEQTGVDGLVLTTKGMGDDDDKLVEYIRELAQSTTLPVFLYEFPGFQPHLMSGKAYGELTKDGLIWGIKDTTCSLELIKDKIANKGDSTVIQANMPYLFDSYVAGARGVMATPTSCGGAFFQRFHEAFLSGDMALAEQRYNEIILLDNAIDSGFCASAKYLVGLQGINMK
;
A
#
# COMPACT_ATOMS: atom_id res chain seq x y z
N MET A 1 18.07 9.91 7.11
CA MET A 1 16.70 9.66 6.68
C MET A 1 16.73 8.64 5.54
N ALA A 2 16.00 7.57 5.67
CA ALA A 2 15.83 6.60 4.60
C ALA A 2 15.25 7.28 3.35
N LYS A 3 15.67 6.81 2.18
CA LYS A 3 15.13 7.26 0.90
C LYS A 3 14.52 6.06 0.19
N LEU A 4 13.38 6.28 -0.42
CA LEU A 4 12.80 5.31 -1.34
C LEU A 4 13.64 5.32 -2.62
N THR A 5 14.30 4.19 -2.91
CA THR A 5 15.17 3.99 -4.09
C THR A 5 14.76 2.72 -4.83
N ARG A 6 15.35 2.45 -5.98
CA ARG A 6 15.10 1.19 -6.70
C ARG A 6 15.53 -0.04 -5.91
N GLU A 7 16.54 0.08 -5.05
CA GLU A 7 17.05 -0.98 -4.20
C GLU A 7 16.21 -1.17 -2.93
N THR A 8 15.54 -0.11 -2.44
CA THR A 8 14.77 -0.14 -1.18
C THR A 8 13.24 -0.16 -1.40
N LYS A 9 12.76 -0.31 -2.63
CA LYS A 9 11.33 -0.34 -2.94
C LYS A 9 10.61 -1.64 -2.55
N ASP A 10 11.36 -2.69 -2.26
CA ASP A 10 10.83 -3.96 -1.77
C ASP A 10 10.62 -3.87 -0.25
N GLY A 11 9.75 -4.70 0.32
CA GLY A 11 9.58 -4.73 1.78
C GLY A 11 8.14 -4.60 2.26
N ILE A 12 7.99 -4.26 3.52
CA ILE A 12 6.71 -4.19 4.20
C ILE A 12 6.22 -2.75 4.27
N TYR A 13 5.13 -2.49 3.56
CA TYR A 13 4.40 -1.22 3.58
C TYR A 13 3.25 -1.33 4.57
N SER A 14 3.43 -0.82 5.79
CA SER A 14 2.36 -0.86 6.77
C SER A 14 1.28 0.17 6.44
N LEU A 15 0.04 -0.31 6.36
CA LEU A 15 -1.11 0.52 6.03
C LEU A 15 -1.55 1.33 7.26
N MET A 16 -1.68 2.64 7.11
CA MET A 16 -2.15 3.51 8.18
C MET A 16 -3.68 3.44 8.29
N LEU A 17 -4.18 3.27 9.52
CA LEU A 17 -5.60 3.39 9.85
C LEU A 17 -5.91 4.83 10.26
N THR A 18 -7.15 5.27 10.08
CA THR A 18 -7.60 6.60 10.52
C THR A 18 -8.46 6.47 11.77
N PRO A 19 -8.01 6.94 12.96
CA PRO A 19 -8.86 6.98 14.14
C PRO A 19 -9.85 8.15 14.05
N PHE A 20 -11.10 7.91 14.47
CA PHE A 20 -12.16 8.91 14.48
C PHE A 20 -12.69 9.12 15.89
N PHE A 21 -13.24 10.31 16.16
CA PHE A 21 -14.13 10.53 17.30
C PHE A 21 -15.55 10.04 17.00
N GLU A 22 -16.44 10.08 18.00
CA GLU A 22 -17.85 9.66 17.84
C GLU A 22 -18.63 10.54 16.85
N ASP A 23 -18.23 11.81 16.71
CA ASP A 23 -18.78 12.76 15.73
C ASP A 23 -18.21 12.58 14.31
N ARG A 24 -17.38 11.54 14.09
CA ARG A 24 -16.66 11.21 12.85
C ARG A 24 -15.55 12.17 12.45
N SER A 25 -15.20 13.15 13.29
CA SER A 25 -13.98 13.92 13.07
C SER A 25 -12.74 13.07 13.35
N ILE A 26 -11.61 13.39 12.68
CA ILE A 26 -10.38 12.62 12.83
C ILE A 26 -9.69 12.95 14.15
N ASP A 27 -9.32 11.91 14.90
CA ASP A 27 -8.46 12.03 16.09
C ASP A 27 -6.98 12.07 15.68
N TYR A 28 -6.51 13.25 15.29
CA TYR A 28 -5.13 13.45 14.88
C TYR A 28 -4.10 13.14 15.98
N ASN A 29 -4.46 13.31 17.26
CA ASN A 29 -3.54 13.02 18.36
C ASN A 29 -3.30 11.50 18.50
N THR A 30 -4.35 10.71 18.35
CA THR A 30 -4.23 9.24 18.31
C THR A 30 -3.52 8.78 17.03
N TYR A 31 -3.76 9.46 15.91
CA TYR A 31 -3.06 9.16 14.65
C TYR A 31 -1.54 9.35 14.76
N GLU A 32 -1.06 10.45 15.35
CA GLU A 32 0.37 10.69 15.54
C GLU A 32 1.02 9.60 16.41
N LYS A 33 0.39 9.20 17.52
CA LYS A 33 0.87 8.09 18.37
C LYS A 33 0.90 6.76 17.62
N TYR A 34 -0.10 6.54 16.79
CA TYR A 34 -0.17 5.35 15.96
C TYR A 34 0.92 5.32 14.89
N ALA A 35 1.26 6.47 14.31
CA ALA A 35 2.38 6.56 13.36
C ALA A 35 3.72 6.22 14.04
N ASP A 36 3.99 6.73 15.23
CA ASP A 36 5.18 6.37 16.02
C ASP A 36 5.20 4.86 16.32
N TRP A 37 4.06 4.30 16.77
CA TRP A 37 3.95 2.86 17.04
C TRP A 37 4.17 2.00 15.79
N GLN A 38 3.72 2.43 14.62
CA GLN A 38 3.98 1.72 13.35
C GLN A 38 5.47 1.66 13.02
N VAL A 39 6.20 2.74 13.25
CA VAL A 39 7.67 2.77 13.08
C VAL A 39 8.34 1.78 14.04
N GLU A 40 7.87 1.69 15.28
CA GLU A 40 8.38 0.73 16.26
C GLU A 40 8.15 -0.74 15.86
N GLN A 41 7.20 -1.02 14.96
CA GLN A 41 7.02 -2.38 14.40
C GLN A 41 8.18 -2.81 13.49
N GLY A 42 9.09 -1.91 13.12
CA GLY A 42 10.27 -2.20 12.31
C GLY A 42 9.96 -2.41 10.82
N VAL A 43 8.84 -1.87 10.31
CA VAL A 43 8.47 -1.95 8.90
C VAL A 43 9.33 -1.06 8.03
N ASP A 44 9.48 -1.39 6.74
CA ASP A 44 10.32 -0.63 5.81
C ASP A 44 9.64 0.68 5.37
N HIS A 45 8.32 0.66 5.21
CA HIS A 45 7.54 1.75 4.64
C HIS A 45 6.19 1.93 5.34
N LEU A 46 5.66 3.15 5.32
CA LEU A 46 4.29 3.48 5.74
C LEU A 46 3.44 3.86 4.53
N PHE A 47 2.23 3.34 4.43
CA PHE A 47 1.25 3.72 3.42
C PHE A 47 0.17 4.60 4.06
N ALA A 48 0.34 5.92 3.99
CA ALA A 48 -0.41 6.90 4.75
C ALA A 48 -1.89 7.00 4.39
N VAL A 49 -2.20 7.04 3.10
CA VAL A 49 -3.58 7.19 2.58
C VAL A 49 -3.90 6.04 1.65
N CYS A 50 -4.74 5.13 2.10
CA CYS A 50 -5.06 3.88 1.39
C CYS A 50 -6.51 3.43 1.64
N GLY A 51 -6.90 2.27 1.10
CA GLY A 51 -8.21 1.70 1.34
C GLY A 51 -8.51 1.50 2.83
N SER A 52 -7.55 0.97 3.60
CA SER A 52 -7.68 0.74 5.05
C SER A 52 -7.68 2.04 5.87
N SER A 53 -7.21 3.15 5.32
CA SER A 53 -7.34 4.49 5.92
C SER A 53 -8.75 5.07 5.73
N GLU A 54 -9.67 4.33 5.10
CA GLU A 54 -11.00 4.81 4.73
C GLU A 54 -10.94 6.04 3.79
N MET A 55 -9.94 6.08 2.91
CA MET A 55 -9.58 7.25 2.08
C MET A 55 -10.73 7.83 1.24
N LYS A 56 -11.76 7.02 0.93
CA LYS A 56 -12.93 7.47 0.17
C LYS A 56 -13.89 8.33 0.98
N GLU A 57 -13.83 8.21 2.30
CA GLU A 57 -14.65 8.98 3.25
C GLU A 57 -13.95 10.28 3.69
N LEU A 58 -12.70 10.48 3.28
CA LEU A 58 -11.87 11.63 3.66
C LEU A 58 -11.88 12.69 2.56
N THR A 59 -11.97 13.94 2.96
CA THR A 59 -11.73 15.09 2.06
C THR A 59 -10.27 15.12 1.60
N LEU A 60 -9.98 15.81 0.49
CA LEU A 60 -8.60 16.00 0.03
C LEU A 60 -7.73 16.64 1.13
N GLU A 61 -8.24 17.63 1.84
CA GLU A 61 -7.52 18.33 2.91
C GLU A 61 -7.14 17.38 4.05
N GLU A 62 -8.06 16.51 4.48
CA GLU A 62 -7.80 15.48 5.48
C GLU A 62 -6.75 14.47 5.01
N ARG A 63 -6.84 14.00 3.76
CA ARG A 63 -5.84 13.09 3.17
C ARG A 63 -4.43 13.70 3.16
N LEU A 64 -4.33 14.97 2.74
CA LEU A 64 -3.05 15.70 2.73
C LEU A 64 -2.49 15.87 4.15
N LYS A 65 -3.34 16.18 5.12
CA LYS A 65 -2.94 16.32 6.52
C LYS A 65 -2.47 15.01 7.13
N LEU A 66 -3.16 13.90 6.88
CA LEU A 66 -2.73 12.58 7.34
C LEU A 66 -1.39 12.17 6.72
N ALA A 67 -1.19 12.40 5.42
CA ALA A 67 0.09 12.16 4.75
C ALA A 67 1.22 12.98 5.39
N ALA A 68 1.01 14.28 5.59
CA ALA A 68 1.99 15.16 6.22
C ALA A 68 2.33 14.76 7.67
N LEU A 69 1.34 14.32 8.45
CA LEU A 69 1.56 13.80 9.79
C LEU A 69 2.35 12.48 9.77
N THR A 70 2.05 11.56 8.84
CA THR A 70 2.84 10.34 8.69
C THR A 70 4.30 10.66 8.34
N VAL A 71 4.53 11.62 7.43
CA VAL A 71 5.90 12.08 7.10
C VAL A 71 6.61 12.67 8.32
N LYS A 72 5.92 13.44 9.14
CA LYS A 72 6.48 14.02 10.38
C LYS A 72 6.94 12.94 11.37
N HIS A 73 6.21 11.82 11.44
CA HIS A 73 6.43 10.73 12.41
C HIS A 73 7.12 9.50 11.82
N LYS A 74 7.57 9.53 10.58
CA LYS A 74 8.09 8.34 9.86
C LYS A 74 9.42 7.76 10.39
N GLY A 75 10.16 8.46 11.25
CA GLY A 75 11.48 8.02 11.71
C GLY A 75 12.43 7.72 10.54
N GLU A 76 12.95 6.49 10.50
CA GLU A 76 13.82 6.00 9.41
C GLU A 76 13.06 5.24 8.32
N THR A 77 11.71 5.19 8.35
CA THR A 77 10.91 4.59 7.28
C THR A 77 10.69 5.57 6.12
N THR A 78 10.14 5.10 5.01
CA THR A 78 9.65 5.96 3.94
C THR A 78 8.11 5.96 3.89
N VAL A 79 7.52 6.97 3.27
CA VAL A 79 6.07 7.15 3.23
C VAL A 79 5.58 7.21 1.79
N VAL A 80 4.57 6.40 1.47
CA VAL A 80 3.81 6.52 0.24
C VAL A 80 2.35 6.87 0.53
N ALA A 81 1.67 7.54 -0.40
CA ALA A 81 0.25 7.89 -0.25
C ALA A 81 -0.48 7.83 -1.59
N THR A 82 -1.77 7.47 -1.55
CA THR A 82 -2.64 7.51 -2.73
C THR A 82 -2.91 8.96 -3.14
N ALA A 83 -2.87 9.24 -4.44
CA ALA A 83 -2.96 10.60 -4.97
C ALA A 83 -3.75 10.71 -6.29
N ASN A 84 -4.79 9.88 -6.52
CA ASN A 84 -5.66 9.99 -7.68
C ASN A 84 -7.09 9.49 -7.40
N ILE A 85 -7.69 9.98 -6.32
CA ILE A 85 -9.06 9.56 -5.98
C ILE A 85 -10.11 10.67 -6.18
N GLU A 86 -9.70 11.84 -6.66
CA GLU A 86 -10.62 12.90 -7.07
C GLU A 86 -11.47 12.45 -8.29
N PRO A 87 -12.66 13.04 -8.48
CA PRO A 87 -13.60 12.59 -9.51
C PRO A 87 -13.14 12.84 -10.96
N THR A 88 -12.28 13.84 -11.19
CA THR A 88 -11.85 14.26 -12.54
C THR A 88 -10.35 14.06 -12.71
N LYS A 89 -9.91 14.00 -13.97
CA LYS A 89 -8.47 13.91 -14.28
C LYS A 89 -7.71 15.16 -13.81
N GLU A 90 -8.28 16.33 -14.00
CA GLU A 90 -7.72 17.60 -13.55
C GLU A 90 -7.60 17.63 -12.01
N GLY A 91 -8.62 17.14 -11.32
CA GLY A 91 -8.60 16.98 -9.86
C GLY A 91 -7.50 16.00 -9.40
N ASN A 92 -7.30 14.90 -10.14
CA ASN A 92 -6.23 13.94 -9.83
C ASN A 92 -4.84 14.54 -10.06
N LEU A 93 -4.63 15.33 -11.11
CA LEU A 93 -3.36 16.04 -11.34
C LEU A 93 -3.08 17.08 -10.24
N GLU A 94 -4.10 17.75 -9.75
CA GLU A 94 -3.99 18.68 -8.63
C GLU A 94 -3.71 17.94 -7.31
N GLU A 95 -4.39 16.81 -7.06
CA GLU A 95 -4.16 15.96 -5.89
C GLU A 95 -2.71 15.46 -5.85
N ILE A 96 -2.18 14.95 -6.98
CA ILE A 96 -0.78 14.52 -7.11
C ILE A 96 0.16 15.65 -6.70
N LYS A 97 -0.01 16.83 -7.26
CA LYS A 97 0.83 18.00 -6.95
C LYS A 97 0.77 18.40 -5.48
N LYS A 98 -0.42 18.37 -4.86
CA LYS A 98 -0.58 18.70 -3.45
C LYS A 98 -0.03 17.60 -2.54
N MET A 99 -0.21 16.32 -2.91
CA MET A 99 0.33 15.19 -2.14
C MET A 99 1.87 15.21 -2.13
N GLU A 100 2.49 15.52 -3.26
CA GLU A 100 3.95 15.69 -3.36
C GLU A 100 4.47 16.77 -2.38
N GLN A 101 3.71 17.87 -2.19
CA GLN A 101 4.06 18.94 -1.25
C GLN A 101 3.98 18.52 0.24
N THR A 102 3.34 17.41 0.57
CA THR A 102 3.33 16.87 1.95
C THR A 102 4.65 16.26 2.38
N GLY A 103 5.56 16.01 1.42
CA GLY A 103 6.87 15.42 1.67
C GLY A 103 6.88 13.89 1.68
N VAL A 104 5.86 13.23 1.13
CA VAL A 104 5.87 11.78 0.91
C VAL A 104 7.02 11.38 -0.01
N ASP A 105 7.55 10.17 0.16
CA ASP A 105 8.67 9.65 -0.61
C ASP A 105 8.24 9.02 -1.94
N GLY A 106 6.94 8.71 -2.09
CA GLY A 106 6.37 8.15 -3.31
C GLY A 106 4.84 8.26 -3.34
N LEU A 107 4.28 8.09 -4.53
CA LEU A 107 2.84 8.15 -4.77
C LEU A 107 2.28 6.78 -5.14
N VAL A 108 1.03 6.54 -4.78
CA VAL A 108 0.29 5.36 -5.19
C VAL A 108 -0.90 5.80 -6.05
N LEU A 109 -0.99 5.30 -7.27
CA LEU A 109 -2.09 5.58 -8.19
C LEU A 109 -3.01 4.37 -8.29
N THR A 110 -4.31 4.60 -8.05
CA THR A 110 -5.34 3.57 -8.22
C THR A 110 -5.61 3.34 -9.69
N THR A 111 -5.75 2.06 -10.09
CA THR A 111 -6.09 1.66 -11.45
C THR A 111 -7.60 1.68 -11.65
N LYS A 112 -8.20 2.87 -11.66
CA LYS A 112 -9.66 3.04 -11.74
C LYS A 112 -10.10 3.84 -12.97
N GLY A 113 -11.34 3.64 -13.37
CA GLY A 113 -12.06 4.57 -14.22
C GLY A 113 -12.00 4.32 -15.72
N MET A 114 -11.22 3.33 -16.19
CA MET A 114 -11.07 3.05 -17.63
C MET A 114 -11.85 1.83 -18.12
N GLY A 115 -12.71 1.24 -17.29
CA GLY A 115 -13.47 0.03 -17.64
C GLY A 115 -12.52 -1.15 -17.85
N ASP A 116 -12.73 -1.89 -18.97
CA ASP A 116 -11.97 -3.07 -19.36
C ASP A 116 -10.97 -2.82 -20.51
N ASP A 117 -10.53 -1.57 -20.70
CA ASP A 117 -9.64 -1.15 -21.77
C ASP A 117 -8.22 -0.90 -21.21
N ASP A 118 -7.36 -1.90 -21.33
CA ASP A 118 -5.96 -1.85 -20.88
C ASP A 118 -5.18 -0.71 -21.54
N ASP A 119 -5.40 -0.44 -22.84
CA ASP A 119 -4.66 0.60 -23.57
C ASP A 119 -5.01 2.00 -23.04
N LYS A 120 -6.31 2.27 -22.80
CA LYS A 120 -6.73 3.51 -22.16
C LYS A 120 -6.24 3.65 -20.72
N LEU A 121 -6.24 2.55 -19.96
CA LEU A 121 -5.71 2.55 -18.60
C LEU A 121 -4.21 2.88 -18.59
N VAL A 122 -3.44 2.27 -19.49
CA VAL A 122 -1.99 2.54 -19.63
C VAL A 122 -1.73 4.00 -20.00
N GLU A 123 -2.48 4.55 -20.96
CA GLU A 123 -2.36 5.97 -21.36
C GLU A 123 -2.67 6.90 -20.18
N TYR A 124 -3.78 6.67 -19.49
CA TYR A 124 -4.20 7.47 -18.34
C TYR A 124 -3.18 7.44 -17.19
N ILE A 125 -2.73 6.24 -16.79
CA ILE A 125 -1.74 6.09 -15.71
C ILE A 125 -0.41 6.72 -16.10
N ARG A 126 0.03 6.58 -17.36
CA ARG A 126 1.26 7.19 -17.85
C ARG A 126 1.19 8.72 -17.75
N GLU A 127 0.08 9.34 -18.16
CA GLU A 127 -0.12 10.78 -18.04
C GLU A 127 -0.02 11.26 -16.58
N LEU A 128 -0.70 10.57 -15.65
CA LEU A 128 -0.61 10.89 -14.22
C LEU A 128 0.81 10.70 -13.67
N ALA A 129 1.47 9.60 -14.00
CA ALA A 129 2.82 9.32 -13.52
C ALA A 129 3.87 10.31 -14.05
N GLN A 130 3.68 10.85 -15.25
CA GLN A 130 4.55 11.89 -15.83
C GLN A 130 4.36 13.27 -15.18
N SER A 131 3.30 13.48 -14.40
CA SER A 131 3.04 14.76 -13.73
C SER A 131 3.82 14.95 -12.43
N THR A 132 4.56 13.95 -11.98
CA THR A 132 5.38 13.97 -10.77
C THR A 132 6.80 13.49 -11.02
N THR A 133 7.72 13.86 -10.15
CA THR A 133 9.09 13.31 -10.12
C THR A 133 9.30 12.25 -9.06
N LEU A 134 8.30 12.02 -8.21
CA LEU A 134 8.36 11.00 -7.18
C LEU A 134 8.18 9.58 -7.76
N PRO A 135 8.72 8.56 -7.09
CA PRO A 135 8.41 7.17 -7.37
C PRO A 135 6.90 6.91 -7.38
N VAL A 136 6.39 6.24 -8.41
CA VAL A 136 4.98 5.92 -8.54
C VAL A 136 4.75 4.41 -8.42
N PHE A 137 3.83 4.04 -7.54
CA PHE A 137 3.30 2.69 -7.40
C PHE A 137 1.87 2.65 -7.92
N LEU A 138 1.41 1.48 -8.35
CA LEU A 138 0.01 1.25 -8.69
C LEU A 138 -0.73 0.56 -7.55
N TYR A 139 -2.02 0.79 -7.48
CA TYR A 139 -2.92 0.06 -6.59
C TYR A 139 -4.08 -0.50 -7.41
N GLU A 140 -4.03 -1.80 -7.66
CA GLU A 140 -5.11 -2.53 -8.31
C GLU A 140 -6.01 -3.18 -7.27
N PHE A 141 -7.30 -2.91 -7.39
CA PHE A 141 -8.32 -3.47 -6.53
C PHE A 141 -9.59 -3.73 -7.36
N PRO A 142 -10.18 -4.94 -7.34
CA PRO A 142 -11.34 -5.28 -8.16
C PRO A 142 -12.52 -4.32 -8.04
N GLY A 143 -12.69 -3.67 -6.88
CA GLY A 143 -13.74 -2.68 -6.65
C GLY A 143 -13.51 -1.30 -7.30
N PHE A 144 -12.35 -1.05 -7.92
CA PHE A 144 -12.07 0.23 -8.58
C PHE A 144 -12.40 0.21 -10.07
N GLN A 145 -12.38 -0.95 -10.70
CA GLN A 145 -12.71 -1.12 -12.11
C GLN A 145 -13.23 -2.53 -12.39
N PRO A 146 -14.06 -2.72 -13.42
CA PRO A 146 -14.60 -4.03 -13.80
C PRO A 146 -13.54 -4.98 -14.33
N HIS A 147 -12.49 -4.45 -14.97
CA HIS A 147 -11.39 -5.17 -15.59
C HIS A 147 -10.10 -5.01 -14.79
N LEU A 148 -9.41 -6.12 -14.56
CA LEU A 148 -8.11 -6.15 -13.90
C LEU A 148 -7.01 -6.04 -14.95
N MET A 149 -5.97 -5.26 -14.64
CA MET A 149 -4.84 -5.03 -15.53
C MET A 149 -4.12 -6.34 -15.88
N SER A 150 -3.88 -6.58 -17.17
CA SER A 150 -3.03 -7.69 -17.62
C SER A 150 -1.56 -7.46 -17.26
N GLY A 151 -0.76 -8.55 -17.21
CA GLY A 151 0.68 -8.43 -17.05
C GLY A 151 1.32 -7.68 -18.21
N LYS A 152 0.77 -7.79 -19.44
CA LYS A 152 1.22 -7.00 -20.59
C LYS A 152 1.04 -5.50 -20.34
N ALA A 153 -0.13 -5.06 -19.92
CA ALA A 153 -0.40 -3.64 -19.62
C ALA A 153 0.50 -3.13 -18.49
N TYR A 154 0.70 -3.93 -17.45
CA TYR A 154 1.66 -3.61 -16.39
C TYR A 154 3.09 -3.48 -16.94
N GLY A 155 3.52 -4.41 -17.77
CA GLY A 155 4.84 -4.39 -18.44
C GLY A 155 5.05 -3.15 -19.31
N GLU A 156 4.01 -2.67 -20.00
CA GLU A 156 4.08 -1.42 -20.78
C GLU A 156 4.32 -0.18 -19.88
N LEU A 157 3.74 -0.16 -18.69
CA LEU A 157 3.91 0.94 -17.73
C LEU A 157 5.28 0.91 -17.03
N THR A 158 5.89 -0.26 -16.88
CA THR A 158 7.19 -0.40 -16.20
C THR A 158 8.40 -0.18 -17.11
N LYS A 159 8.25 -0.34 -18.44
CA LYS A 159 9.33 -0.19 -19.44
C LYS A 159 10.04 1.16 -19.37
N ASP A 160 9.30 2.24 -19.17
CA ASP A 160 9.81 3.61 -19.16
C ASP A 160 10.40 4.01 -17.78
N GLY A 161 10.40 3.09 -16.82
CA GLY A 161 10.86 3.33 -15.46
C GLY A 161 9.97 4.26 -14.62
N LEU A 162 8.80 4.65 -15.13
CA LEU A 162 7.86 5.52 -14.41
C LEU A 162 7.21 4.81 -13.21
N ILE A 163 6.88 3.53 -13.39
CA ILE A 163 6.23 2.73 -12.35
C ILE A 163 7.27 1.87 -11.61
N TRP A 164 7.25 1.96 -10.28
CA TRP A 164 8.19 1.28 -9.39
C TRP A 164 7.64 0.01 -8.76
N GLY A 165 6.32 -0.13 -8.74
CA GLY A 165 5.68 -1.34 -8.23
C GLY A 165 4.17 -1.31 -8.38
N ILE A 166 3.55 -2.42 -8.02
CA ILE A 166 2.09 -2.55 -7.97
C ILE A 166 1.67 -3.29 -6.70
N LYS A 167 0.73 -2.69 -5.95
CA LYS A 167 -0.06 -3.39 -4.95
C LYS A 167 -1.12 -4.21 -5.67
N ASP A 168 -0.98 -5.53 -5.63
CA ASP A 168 -1.90 -6.47 -6.26
C ASP A 168 -2.93 -6.97 -5.24
N THR A 169 -4.21 -6.72 -5.51
CA THR A 169 -5.35 -7.21 -4.72
C THR A 169 -6.31 -8.04 -5.59
N THR A 170 -5.81 -8.64 -6.67
CA THR A 170 -6.64 -9.39 -7.63
C THR A 170 -7.18 -10.71 -7.08
N CYS A 171 -6.61 -11.23 -5.99
CA CYS A 171 -6.96 -12.53 -5.42
C CYS A 171 -6.87 -13.68 -6.44
N SER A 172 -5.90 -13.59 -7.37
CA SER A 172 -5.64 -14.61 -8.39
C SER A 172 -4.13 -14.82 -8.55
N LEU A 173 -3.66 -16.01 -8.21
CA LEU A 173 -2.25 -16.36 -8.34
C LEU A 173 -1.77 -16.32 -9.80
N GLU A 174 -2.65 -16.60 -10.75
CA GLU A 174 -2.36 -16.52 -12.19
C GLU A 174 -2.06 -15.06 -12.60
N LEU A 175 -2.94 -14.12 -12.24
CA LEU A 175 -2.76 -12.70 -12.54
C LEU A 175 -1.53 -12.10 -11.83
N ILE A 176 -1.27 -12.53 -10.60
CA ILE A 176 -0.07 -12.15 -9.85
C ILE A 176 1.19 -12.61 -10.58
N LYS A 177 1.24 -13.88 -11.00
CA LYS A 177 2.37 -14.45 -11.76
C LYS A 177 2.56 -13.78 -13.12
N ASP A 178 1.48 -13.43 -13.80
CA ASP A 178 1.54 -12.71 -15.07
C ASP A 178 2.18 -11.33 -14.89
N LYS A 179 1.80 -10.59 -13.86
CA LYS A 179 2.46 -9.30 -13.53
C LYS A 179 3.91 -9.46 -13.11
N ILE A 180 4.24 -10.50 -12.32
CA ILE A 180 5.64 -10.80 -11.94
C ILE A 180 6.50 -11.09 -13.18
N ALA A 181 5.98 -11.83 -14.15
CA ALA A 181 6.69 -12.14 -15.40
C ALA A 181 6.97 -10.90 -16.27
N ASN A 182 6.16 -9.86 -16.12
CA ASN A 182 6.22 -8.63 -16.92
C ASN A 182 6.75 -7.41 -16.14
N LYS A 183 7.15 -7.56 -14.87
CA LYS A 183 7.43 -6.43 -13.97
C LYS A 183 8.69 -5.61 -14.30
N GLY A 184 9.61 -6.11 -15.12
CA GLY A 184 10.90 -5.46 -15.31
C GLY A 184 11.63 -5.20 -13.99
N ASP A 185 12.14 -3.98 -13.79
CA ASP A 185 12.79 -3.53 -12.55
C ASP A 185 11.81 -3.07 -11.45
N SER A 186 10.50 -3.18 -11.68
CA SER A 186 9.49 -2.85 -10.67
C SER A 186 9.28 -4.00 -9.67
N THR A 187 8.48 -3.76 -8.64
CA THR A 187 8.12 -4.79 -7.66
C THR A 187 6.63 -5.12 -7.70
N VAL A 188 6.28 -6.39 -7.48
CA VAL A 188 4.91 -6.81 -7.20
C VAL A 188 4.76 -6.99 -5.70
N ILE A 189 3.78 -6.30 -5.12
CA ILE A 189 3.53 -6.19 -3.70
C ILE A 189 2.18 -6.86 -3.41
N GLN A 190 2.18 -7.88 -2.56
CA GLN A 190 1.00 -8.68 -2.29
C GLN A 190 0.09 -8.02 -1.26
N ALA A 191 -1.22 -8.06 -1.51
CA ALA A 191 -2.24 -7.55 -0.60
C ALA A 191 -3.24 -8.60 -0.12
N ASN A 192 -3.21 -9.81 -0.67
CA ASN A 192 -4.08 -10.92 -0.29
C ASN A 192 -3.29 -12.03 0.39
N MET A 193 -3.55 -12.27 1.67
CA MET A 193 -2.70 -13.14 2.49
C MET A 193 -2.72 -14.62 2.10
N PRO A 194 -3.85 -15.23 1.68
CA PRO A 194 -3.83 -16.61 1.19
C PRO A 194 -2.84 -16.88 0.04
N TYR A 195 -2.49 -15.86 -0.75
CA TYR A 195 -1.53 -15.98 -1.85
C TYR A 195 -0.13 -15.44 -1.52
N LEU A 196 0.10 -14.96 -0.30
CA LEU A 196 1.35 -14.29 0.06
C LEU A 196 2.57 -15.19 -0.17
N PHE A 197 2.59 -16.40 0.39
CA PHE A 197 3.74 -17.30 0.31
C PHE A 197 4.04 -17.69 -1.16
N ASP A 198 3.02 -18.12 -1.89
CA ASP A 198 3.16 -18.52 -3.29
C ASP A 198 3.58 -17.36 -4.21
N SER A 199 3.11 -16.13 -3.92
CA SER A 199 3.54 -14.95 -4.67
C SER A 199 5.01 -14.59 -4.42
N TYR A 200 5.51 -14.78 -3.19
CA TYR A 200 6.92 -14.60 -2.86
C TYR A 200 7.80 -15.65 -3.54
N VAL A 201 7.35 -16.92 -3.58
CA VAL A 201 8.02 -17.98 -4.35
C VAL A 201 8.05 -17.63 -5.84
N ALA A 202 6.99 -17.04 -6.38
CA ALA A 202 6.92 -16.60 -7.78
C ALA A 202 7.76 -15.34 -8.07
N GLY A 203 8.17 -14.56 -7.08
CA GLY A 203 9.04 -13.39 -7.26
C GLY A 203 8.45 -12.04 -6.81
N ALA A 204 7.31 -12.02 -6.11
CA ALA A 204 6.87 -10.83 -5.37
C ALA A 204 7.85 -10.51 -4.23
N ARG A 205 8.00 -9.24 -3.86
CA ARG A 205 8.99 -8.81 -2.85
C ARG A 205 8.47 -7.72 -1.92
N GLY A 206 7.16 -7.70 -1.65
CA GLY A 206 6.60 -6.78 -0.69
C GLY A 206 5.17 -7.14 -0.26
N VAL A 207 4.72 -6.48 0.80
CA VAL A 207 3.36 -6.61 1.33
C VAL A 207 2.74 -5.22 1.55
N MET A 208 1.52 -5.05 1.05
CA MET A 208 0.65 -3.88 1.30
C MET A 208 -0.75 -4.37 1.66
N ALA A 209 -0.95 -4.91 2.85
CA ALA A 209 -2.20 -5.55 3.27
C ALA A 209 -2.74 -4.98 4.57
N THR A 210 -4.07 -5.02 4.77
CA THR A 210 -4.70 -4.49 5.99
C THR A 210 -4.10 -5.06 7.29
N PRO A 211 -3.77 -6.37 7.40
CA PRO A 211 -3.17 -6.90 8.63
C PRO A 211 -1.83 -6.26 9.02
N THR A 212 -1.10 -5.64 8.07
CA THR A 212 0.13 -4.90 8.43
C THR A 212 -0.15 -3.73 9.37
N SER A 213 -1.35 -3.15 9.31
CA SER A 213 -1.77 -2.01 10.13
C SER A 213 -1.86 -2.32 11.64
N CYS A 214 -2.00 -3.59 12.00
CA CYS A 214 -2.11 -4.03 13.40
C CYS A 214 -1.05 -5.05 13.82
N GLY A 215 -0.16 -5.44 12.90
CA GLY A 215 0.86 -6.46 13.15
C GLY A 215 2.04 -6.39 12.19
N GLY A 216 2.55 -5.21 11.86
CA GLY A 216 3.66 -5.00 10.91
C GLY A 216 4.88 -5.89 11.19
N ALA A 217 5.23 -6.06 12.47
CA ALA A 217 6.34 -6.90 12.87
C ALA A 217 6.21 -8.39 12.48
N PHE A 218 4.99 -8.95 12.31
CA PHE A 218 4.82 -10.32 11.82
C PHE A 218 5.27 -10.42 10.36
N PHE A 219 4.93 -9.41 9.57
CA PHE A 219 5.28 -9.35 8.15
C PHE A 219 6.78 -9.13 7.94
N GLN A 220 7.39 -8.27 8.77
CA GLN A 220 8.84 -8.05 8.72
C GLN A 220 9.60 -9.34 8.99
N ARG A 221 9.25 -10.10 10.04
CA ARG A 221 9.86 -11.39 10.33
C ARG A 221 9.66 -12.43 9.23
N PHE A 222 8.51 -12.44 8.56
CA PHE A 222 8.28 -13.29 7.39
C PHE A 222 9.20 -12.90 6.23
N HIS A 223 9.25 -11.60 5.91
CA HIS A 223 10.07 -11.07 4.82
C HIS A 223 11.55 -11.42 5.02
N GLU A 224 12.08 -11.17 6.19
CA GLU A 224 13.46 -11.48 6.55
C GLU A 224 13.76 -12.98 6.47
N ALA A 225 12.89 -13.84 7.02
CA ALA A 225 13.04 -15.29 6.96
C ALA A 225 13.05 -15.80 5.50
N PHE A 226 12.14 -15.28 4.67
CA PHE A 226 12.09 -15.63 3.25
C PHE A 226 13.35 -15.21 2.50
N LEU A 227 13.83 -13.97 2.71
CA LEU A 227 15.03 -13.44 2.05
C LEU A 227 16.32 -14.14 2.51
N SER A 228 16.37 -14.62 3.76
CA SER A 228 17.52 -15.40 4.26
C SER A 228 17.59 -16.82 3.67
N GLY A 229 16.52 -17.27 3.01
CA GLY A 229 16.40 -18.63 2.46
C GLY A 229 15.97 -19.68 3.49
N ASP A 230 15.66 -19.30 4.73
CA ASP A 230 15.09 -20.21 5.73
C ASP A 230 13.59 -20.41 5.46
N MET A 231 13.30 -21.28 4.48
CA MET A 231 11.94 -21.53 4.03
C MET A 231 11.05 -22.15 5.10
N ALA A 232 11.61 -22.95 6.03
CA ALA A 232 10.84 -23.52 7.11
C ALA A 232 10.39 -22.45 8.11
N LEU A 233 11.28 -21.53 8.45
CA LEU A 233 10.95 -20.38 9.30
C LEU A 233 9.97 -19.44 8.58
N ALA A 234 10.18 -19.17 7.28
CA ALA A 234 9.27 -18.35 6.50
C ALA A 234 7.84 -18.91 6.46
N GLU A 235 7.68 -20.24 6.29
CA GLU A 235 6.37 -20.90 6.34
C GLU A 235 5.74 -20.79 7.74
N GLN A 236 6.51 -20.96 8.80
CA GLN A 236 6.02 -20.74 10.16
C GLN A 236 5.52 -19.31 10.36
N ARG A 237 6.27 -18.29 9.92
CA ARG A 237 5.88 -16.88 10.00
C ARG A 237 4.66 -16.55 9.12
N TYR A 238 4.57 -17.17 7.97
CA TYR A 238 3.39 -17.08 7.12
C TYR A 238 2.12 -17.59 7.82
N ASN A 239 2.20 -18.73 8.54
CA ASN A 239 1.08 -19.26 9.29
C ASN A 239 0.61 -18.31 10.41
N GLU A 240 1.53 -17.59 11.08
CA GLU A 240 1.19 -16.53 12.04
C GLU A 240 0.42 -15.38 11.36
N ILE A 241 0.83 -14.99 10.15
CA ILE A 241 0.14 -13.95 9.34
C ILE A 241 -1.28 -14.40 8.96
N ILE A 242 -1.47 -15.67 8.55
CA ILE A 242 -2.80 -16.21 8.23
C ILE A 242 -3.74 -16.17 9.43
N LEU A 243 -3.24 -16.47 10.63
CA LEU A 243 -4.05 -16.37 11.86
C LEU A 243 -4.46 -14.90 12.12
N LEU A 244 -3.57 -13.95 11.94
CA LEU A 244 -3.88 -12.53 12.08
C LEU A 244 -4.88 -12.04 11.02
N ASP A 245 -4.70 -12.43 9.76
CA ASP A 245 -5.59 -12.11 8.65
C ASP A 245 -7.02 -12.60 8.93
N ASN A 246 -7.16 -13.86 9.36
CA ASN A 246 -8.46 -14.42 9.75
C ASN A 246 -9.10 -13.68 10.94
N ALA A 247 -8.30 -13.17 11.89
CA ALA A 247 -8.82 -12.42 13.03
C ALA A 247 -9.45 -11.07 12.64
N ILE A 248 -9.03 -10.47 11.52
CA ILE A 248 -9.56 -9.18 11.06
C ILE A 248 -10.60 -9.32 9.95
N ASP A 249 -10.73 -10.47 9.30
CA ASP A 249 -11.50 -10.68 8.05
C ASP A 249 -12.95 -10.18 8.14
N SER A 250 -13.66 -10.50 9.22
CA SER A 250 -15.09 -10.17 9.36
C SER A 250 -15.38 -8.69 9.62
N GLY A 251 -14.46 -7.94 10.22
CA GLY A 251 -14.63 -6.54 10.59
C GLY A 251 -13.65 -5.60 9.90
N PHE A 252 -12.74 -6.15 9.12
CA PHE A 252 -11.74 -5.43 8.33
C PHE A 252 -11.05 -4.29 9.12
N CYS A 253 -11.25 -3.02 8.74
CA CYS A 253 -10.63 -1.88 9.44
C CYS A 253 -11.04 -1.78 10.91
N ALA A 254 -12.31 -2.07 11.24
CA ALA A 254 -12.79 -2.04 12.62
C ALA A 254 -12.08 -3.09 13.49
N SER A 255 -11.91 -4.32 12.99
CA SER A 255 -11.17 -5.37 13.70
C SER A 255 -9.69 -4.99 13.84
N ALA A 256 -9.07 -4.43 12.81
CA ALA A 256 -7.69 -3.96 12.87
C ALA A 256 -7.51 -2.84 13.91
N LYS A 257 -8.40 -1.82 13.95
CA LYS A 257 -8.42 -0.78 14.98
C LYS A 257 -8.56 -1.35 16.38
N TYR A 258 -9.45 -2.34 16.55
CA TYR A 258 -9.62 -3.02 17.84
C TYR A 258 -8.33 -3.72 18.29
N LEU A 259 -7.65 -4.45 17.38
CA LEU A 259 -6.38 -5.12 17.68
C LEU A 259 -5.26 -4.13 18.02
N VAL A 260 -5.21 -2.98 17.36
CA VAL A 260 -4.29 -1.88 17.71
C VAL A 260 -4.63 -1.34 19.11
N GLY A 261 -5.93 -1.22 19.42
CA GLY A 261 -6.41 -0.82 20.76
C GLY A 261 -5.93 -1.74 21.87
N LEU A 262 -5.92 -3.06 21.64
CA LEU A 262 -5.38 -4.06 22.59
C LEU A 262 -3.87 -3.89 22.82
N GLN A 263 -3.16 -3.23 21.92
CA GLN A 263 -1.73 -2.93 22.02
C GLN A 263 -1.44 -1.52 22.58
N GLY A 264 -2.47 -0.85 23.11
CA GLY A 264 -2.32 0.42 23.84
C GLY A 264 -2.63 1.68 23.02
N ILE A 265 -2.91 1.57 21.73
CA ILE A 265 -3.33 2.70 20.88
C ILE A 265 -4.83 2.64 20.68
N ASN A 266 -5.57 3.31 21.54
CA ASN A 266 -7.03 3.23 21.55
C ASN A 266 -7.64 4.00 20.34
N MET A 267 -7.99 3.26 19.30
CA MET A 267 -8.69 3.75 18.10
C MET A 267 -10.19 3.47 18.20
N LYS A 268 -10.97 4.44 17.81
CA LYS A 268 -12.42 4.25 17.62
C LYS A 268 -12.77 4.21 16.13
#